data_1572dee85fce882806f000315268ab69
#
_entry.id   1572dee85fce882806f000315268ab69
#
_cell.length_a   1.000
_cell.length_b   1.000
_cell.length_c   1.000
_cell.angle_alpha   90.00
_cell.angle_beta   90.00
_cell.angle_gamma   90.00
#
_symmetry.space_group_name_H-M   'P 1'
#
loop_
_entity.id
_entity.type
_entity.pdbx_description
1 polymer ?
#
loop_
_entity_poly.entity_id
_entity_poly.type
_entity_poly.pdbx_seq_one_letter_code
_entity_poly.pdbx_strand_id
1 'polypeptide(L)'
;MQQRDNENRLSQEYTNTVLLNGTLQTPKWWPYLVSVLGFFVVIGFVLFGIQIRYGLGVTGLNRPIYWGLYITTFVFWVGISHAGIMISAILRLTQAEWRRPVTRAAEILTIFSLATALVFPLIHAGRTWRIIYWLIPYDASRGIWPNIRSPLFMDPIAISTYLTGSTLFLFVALLPDLAVLRDRTTGFRTVSYTHLRAHETAT
;
A
#
# COMPACT_ATOMS: atom_id res chain seq x y z
N MET A 1 15.26 3.00 43.68
CA MET A 1 14.17 2.51 42.79
C MET A 1 13.43 3.69 42.17
N GLN A 2 12.91 4.62 42.92
CA GLN A 2 12.14 5.79 42.48
C GLN A 2 12.87 6.76 41.52
N GLN A 3 14.17 6.93 41.70
CA GLN A 3 14.99 7.81 40.85
C GLN A 3 15.15 7.24 39.42
N ARG A 4 15.37 5.92 39.30
CA ARG A 4 15.47 5.23 38.02
C ARG A 4 14.14 5.21 37.26
N ASP A 5 13.03 5.08 37.96
CA ASP A 5 11.69 5.14 37.38
C ASP A 5 11.36 6.55 36.86
N ASN A 6 11.84 7.59 37.54
CA ASN A 6 11.67 8.98 37.12
C ASN A 6 12.51 9.31 35.87
N GLU A 7 13.75 8.84 35.80
CA GLU A 7 14.61 8.98 34.62
C GLU A 7 14.02 8.26 33.39
N ASN A 8 13.49 7.04 33.59
CA ASN A 8 12.83 6.29 32.52
C ASN A 8 11.56 7.00 32.01
N ARG A 9 10.78 7.59 32.89
CA ARG A 9 9.57 8.35 32.51
C ARG A 9 9.92 9.61 31.73
N LEU A 10 10.92 10.37 32.16
CA LEU A 10 11.40 11.57 31.47
C LEU A 10 11.97 11.25 30.09
N SER A 11 12.73 10.15 29.99
CA SER A 11 13.26 9.66 28.71
C SER A 11 12.14 9.24 27.75
N GLN A 12 11.11 8.55 28.24
CA GLN A 12 9.96 8.17 27.44
C GLN A 12 9.11 9.38 27.01
N GLU A 13 8.92 10.35 27.90
CA GLU A 13 8.19 11.56 27.59
C GLU A 13 8.91 12.42 26.56
N TYR A 14 10.22 12.57 26.68
CA TYR A 14 11.07 13.24 25.69
C TYR A 14 11.01 12.54 24.32
N THR A 15 11.19 11.22 24.29
CA THR A 15 11.15 10.43 23.06
C THR A 15 9.77 10.55 22.38
N ASN A 16 8.70 10.45 23.17
CA ASN A 16 7.35 10.60 22.65
C ASN A 16 7.09 12.01 22.10
N THR A 17 7.60 13.05 22.76
CA THR A 17 7.46 14.44 22.31
C THR A 17 8.22 14.69 21.01
N VAL A 18 9.44 14.16 20.88
CA VAL A 18 10.24 14.25 19.65
C VAL A 18 9.57 13.53 18.49
N LEU A 19 9.06 12.31 18.72
CA LEU A 19 8.35 11.53 17.69
C LEU A 19 7.03 12.22 17.27
N LEU A 20 6.25 12.74 18.24
CA LEU A 20 5.01 13.45 17.95
C LEU A 20 5.28 14.75 17.19
N ASN A 21 6.29 15.52 17.58
CA ASN A 21 6.66 16.74 16.84
C ASN A 21 7.09 16.41 15.40
N GLY A 22 7.88 15.35 15.19
CA GLY A 22 8.26 14.89 13.87
C GLY A 22 7.07 14.47 13.00
N THR A 23 6.00 13.95 13.61
CA THR A 23 4.79 13.52 12.92
C THR A 23 3.79 14.65 12.68
N LEU A 24 3.73 15.63 13.57
CA LEU A 24 2.74 16.71 13.53
C LEU A 24 3.26 17.99 12.85
N GLN A 25 4.58 18.21 12.83
CA GLN A 25 5.19 19.38 12.22
C GLN A 25 5.72 19.06 10.82
N THR A 26 5.14 19.72 9.83
CA THR A 26 5.57 19.58 8.45
C THR A 26 6.74 20.52 8.15
N PRO A 27 7.91 20.04 7.73
CA PRO A 27 9.04 20.90 7.38
C PRO A 27 8.71 21.83 6.21
N LYS A 28 9.32 23.02 6.19
CA LYS A 28 9.04 24.06 5.18
C LYS A 28 9.33 23.64 3.73
N TRP A 29 10.20 22.66 3.51
CA TRP A 29 10.52 22.13 2.18
C TRP A 29 9.50 21.11 1.66
N TRP A 30 8.67 20.53 2.56
CA TRP A 30 7.69 19.50 2.22
C TRP A 30 6.69 19.91 1.12
N PRO A 31 6.04 21.09 1.17
CA PRO A 31 5.09 21.49 0.13
C PRO A 31 5.76 21.62 -1.24
N TYR A 32 7.02 22.03 -1.31
CA TYR A 32 7.76 22.08 -2.58
C TYR A 32 7.98 20.68 -3.16
N LEU A 33 8.40 19.72 -2.32
CA LEU A 33 8.55 18.33 -2.75
C LEU A 33 7.23 17.76 -3.24
N VAL A 34 6.14 17.96 -2.48
CA VAL A 34 4.80 17.48 -2.84
C VAL A 34 4.33 18.12 -4.15
N SER A 35 4.61 19.41 -4.38
CA SER A 35 4.25 20.10 -5.62
C SER A 35 5.00 19.53 -6.83
N VAL A 36 6.29 19.26 -6.69
CA VAL A 36 7.10 18.65 -7.76
C VAL A 36 6.61 17.25 -8.08
N LEU A 37 6.39 16.43 -7.06
CA LEU A 37 5.85 15.08 -7.25
C LEU A 37 4.43 15.12 -7.84
N GLY A 38 3.59 16.04 -7.38
CA GLY A 38 2.25 16.26 -7.92
C GLY A 38 2.27 16.62 -9.40
N PHE A 39 3.21 17.45 -9.82
CA PHE A 39 3.40 17.79 -11.23
C PHE A 39 3.68 16.54 -12.09
N PHE A 40 4.58 15.66 -11.66
CA PHE A 40 4.85 14.42 -12.38
C PHE A 40 3.63 13.47 -12.40
N VAL A 41 2.85 13.45 -11.32
CA VAL A 41 1.60 12.67 -11.27
C VAL A 41 0.59 13.20 -12.29
N VAL A 42 0.44 14.52 -12.42
CA VAL A 42 -0.44 15.14 -13.42
C VAL A 42 0.01 14.79 -14.84
N ILE A 43 1.31 14.89 -15.14
CA ILE A 43 1.85 14.44 -16.43
C ILE A 43 1.52 12.97 -16.68
N GLY A 44 1.70 12.10 -15.68
CA GLY A 44 1.35 10.68 -15.77
C GLY A 44 -0.12 10.46 -16.15
N PHE A 45 -1.05 11.20 -15.54
CA PHE A 45 -2.47 11.12 -15.87
C PHE A 45 -2.76 11.60 -17.29
N VAL A 46 -2.12 12.66 -17.76
CA VAL A 46 -2.27 13.15 -19.14
C VAL A 46 -1.80 12.09 -20.14
N LEU A 47 -0.61 11.52 -19.92
CA LEU A 47 -0.06 10.47 -20.77
C LEU A 47 -0.94 9.20 -20.75
N PHE A 48 -1.48 8.86 -19.58
CA PHE A 48 -2.45 7.76 -19.46
C PHE A 48 -3.73 8.02 -20.23
N GLY A 49 -4.26 9.25 -20.21
CA GLY A 49 -5.40 9.66 -21.02
C GLY A 49 -5.14 9.51 -22.53
N ILE A 50 -3.94 9.88 -23.00
CA ILE A 50 -3.50 9.68 -24.37
C ILE A 50 -3.47 8.18 -24.71
N GLN A 51 -2.90 7.37 -23.83
CA GLN A 51 -2.84 5.91 -24.01
C GLN A 51 -4.23 5.28 -24.08
N ILE A 52 -5.17 5.70 -23.24
CA ILE A 52 -6.56 5.21 -23.27
C ILE A 52 -7.20 5.49 -24.64
N ARG A 53 -6.96 6.67 -25.20
CA ARG A 53 -7.53 7.06 -26.51
C ARG A 53 -6.91 6.30 -27.66
N TYR A 54 -5.59 6.22 -27.72
CA TYR A 54 -4.86 5.64 -28.86
C TYR A 54 -4.50 4.15 -28.66
N GLY A 55 -4.57 3.64 -27.45
CA GLY A 55 -4.21 2.26 -27.07
C GLY A 55 -2.74 2.07 -26.79
N LEU A 56 -2.33 0.84 -26.48
CA LEU A 56 -0.94 0.50 -26.11
C LEU A 56 0.10 0.76 -27.22
N GLY A 57 -0.33 0.91 -28.47
CA GLY A 57 0.60 1.17 -29.58
C GLY A 57 1.47 2.40 -29.41
N VAL A 58 0.99 3.45 -28.69
CA VAL A 58 1.77 4.66 -28.38
C VAL A 58 2.94 4.40 -27.43
N THR A 59 2.94 3.30 -26.70
CA THR A 59 4.00 2.92 -25.77
C THR A 59 5.12 2.09 -26.43
N GLY A 60 5.03 1.81 -27.72
CA GLY A 60 5.97 0.96 -28.44
C GLY A 60 5.76 -0.55 -28.21
N LEU A 61 4.73 -0.95 -27.46
CA LEU A 61 4.38 -2.35 -27.25
C LEU A 61 3.69 -2.90 -28.50
N ASN A 62 4.38 -3.75 -29.25
CA ASN A 62 3.92 -4.36 -30.50
C ASN A 62 4.09 -5.88 -30.49
N ARG A 63 3.33 -6.55 -31.38
CA ARG A 63 3.52 -7.99 -31.61
C ARG A 63 4.96 -8.31 -32.04
N PRO A 64 5.53 -9.45 -31.65
CA PRO A 64 4.92 -10.54 -30.88
C PRO A 64 5.05 -10.37 -29.35
N ILE A 65 5.78 -9.37 -28.87
CA ILE A 65 6.13 -9.22 -27.46
C ILE A 65 5.35 -8.05 -26.85
N TYR A 66 4.40 -8.36 -25.97
CA TYR A 66 3.65 -7.35 -25.21
C TYR A 66 4.22 -7.10 -23.81
N TRP A 67 5.34 -7.70 -23.50
CA TRP A 67 6.04 -7.52 -22.23
C TRP A 67 6.98 -6.32 -22.34
N GLY A 68 6.78 -5.33 -21.52
CA GLY A 68 7.56 -4.12 -21.52
C GLY A 68 7.66 -3.54 -20.12
N LEU A 69 7.96 -2.25 -20.05
CA LEU A 69 8.22 -1.53 -18.81
C LEU A 69 7.10 -1.69 -17.77
N TYR A 70 5.84 -1.73 -18.20
CA TYR A 70 4.70 -1.83 -17.27
C TYR A 70 4.69 -3.16 -16.49
N ILE A 71 4.87 -4.28 -17.17
CA ILE A 71 4.91 -5.59 -16.50
C ILE A 71 6.17 -5.72 -15.65
N THR A 72 7.32 -5.28 -16.16
CA THR A 72 8.58 -5.30 -15.41
C THR A 72 8.45 -4.49 -14.12
N THR A 73 7.88 -3.28 -14.19
CA THR A 73 7.68 -2.43 -13.02
C THR A 73 6.63 -3.00 -12.07
N PHE A 74 5.57 -3.61 -12.58
CA PHE A 74 4.60 -4.35 -11.77
C PHE A 74 5.29 -5.44 -10.94
N VAL A 75 6.05 -6.33 -11.59
CA VAL A 75 6.77 -7.42 -10.91
C VAL A 75 7.78 -6.89 -9.90
N PHE A 76 8.47 -5.80 -10.22
CA PHE A 76 9.40 -5.13 -9.30
C PHE A 76 8.69 -4.68 -8.01
N TRP A 77 7.57 -3.98 -8.12
CA TRP A 77 6.84 -3.50 -6.95
C TRP A 77 6.19 -4.64 -6.15
N VAL A 78 5.70 -5.67 -6.81
CA VAL A 78 5.24 -6.90 -6.15
C VAL A 78 6.39 -7.57 -5.40
N GLY A 79 7.58 -7.63 -5.98
CA GLY A 79 8.78 -8.17 -5.33
C GLY A 79 9.16 -7.42 -4.05
N ILE A 80 9.14 -6.08 -4.08
CA ILE A 80 9.38 -5.24 -2.89
C ILE A 80 8.31 -5.52 -1.81
N SER A 81 7.04 -5.63 -2.20
CA SER A 81 5.95 -5.94 -1.28
C SER A 81 6.16 -7.29 -0.60
N HIS A 82 6.53 -8.33 -1.34
CA HIS A 82 6.83 -9.65 -0.77
C HIS A 82 8.04 -9.62 0.16
N ALA A 83 9.09 -8.89 -0.20
CA ALA A 83 10.27 -8.74 0.66
C ALA A 83 9.90 -8.09 2.00
N GLY A 84 9.05 -7.08 2.01
CA GLY A 84 8.58 -6.43 3.23
C GLY A 84 7.84 -7.40 4.17
N ILE A 85 6.89 -8.17 3.64
CA ILE A 85 6.18 -9.19 4.46
C ILE A 85 7.13 -10.28 4.95
N MET A 86 8.03 -10.77 4.09
CA MET A 86 9.00 -11.79 4.48
C MET A 86 9.89 -11.34 5.63
N ILE A 87 10.43 -10.12 5.55
CA ILE A 87 11.26 -9.53 6.62
C ILE A 87 10.44 -9.45 7.92
N SER A 88 9.22 -8.93 7.86
CA SER A 88 8.33 -8.85 9.03
C SER A 88 8.07 -10.24 9.65
N ALA A 89 7.76 -11.24 8.82
CA ALA A 89 7.47 -12.60 9.27
C ALA A 89 8.70 -13.26 9.89
N ILE A 90 9.88 -13.17 9.27
CA ILE A 90 11.12 -13.75 9.78
C ILE A 90 11.49 -13.13 11.13
N LEU A 91 11.43 -11.81 11.25
CA LEU A 91 11.74 -11.12 12.50
C LEU A 91 10.76 -11.45 13.63
N ARG A 92 9.51 -11.76 13.32
CA ARG A 92 8.52 -12.24 14.30
C ARG A 92 8.80 -13.68 14.72
N LEU A 93 9.11 -14.56 13.79
CA LEU A 93 9.42 -15.96 14.07
C LEU A 93 10.71 -16.12 14.88
N THR A 94 11.73 -15.33 14.59
CA THR A 94 13.00 -15.32 15.33
C THR A 94 12.93 -14.57 16.66
N GLN A 95 11.79 -13.92 16.96
CA GLN A 95 11.58 -13.13 18.18
C GLN A 95 12.68 -12.09 18.46
N ALA A 96 13.27 -11.52 17.40
CA ALA A 96 14.35 -10.53 17.52
C ALA A 96 13.84 -9.30 18.31
N GLU A 97 14.56 -8.90 19.37
CA GLU A 97 14.13 -7.80 20.25
C GLU A 97 14.07 -6.45 19.52
N TRP A 98 15.00 -6.21 18.59
CA TRP A 98 15.08 -5.00 17.77
C TRP A 98 14.07 -4.94 16.62
N ARG A 99 13.23 -5.95 16.47
CA ARG A 99 12.28 -6.09 15.34
C ARG A 99 11.25 -4.96 15.21
N ARG A 100 10.81 -4.39 16.34
CA ARG A 100 9.63 -3.50 16.37
C ARG A 100 9.65 -2.36 15.33
N PRO A 101 10.68 -1.50 15.25
CA PRO A 101 10.73 -0.43 14.26
C PRO A 101 10.86 -0.95 12.82
N VAL A 102 11.67 -2.00 12.62
CA VAL A 102 11.91 -2.56 11.29
C VAL A 102 10.66 -3.26 10.75
N THR A 103 9.96 -4.02 11.58
CA THR A 103 8.71 -4.68 11.20
C THR A 103 7.66 -3.66 10.74
N ARG A 104 7.51 -2.54 11.46
CA ARG A 104 6.58 -1.47 11.07
C ARG A 104 6.94 -0.83 9.73
N ALA A 105 8.20 -0.50 9.54
CA ALA A 105 8.68 0.06 8.28
C ALA A 105 8.45 -0.92 7.11
N ALA A 106 8.72 -2.21 7.32
CA ALA A 106 8.52 -3.26 6.33
C ALA A 106 7.02 -3.45 5.98
N GLU A 107 6.13 -3.45 6.97
CA GLU A 107 4.68 -3.58 6.79
C GLU A 107 4.11 -2.38 6.00
N ILE A 108 4.52 -1.16 6.34
CA ILE A 108 4.11 0.05 5.63
C ILE A 108 4.63 0.02 4.19
N LEU A 109 5.90 -0.32 4.00
CA LEU A 109 6.51 -0.46 2.67
C LEU A 109 5.75 -1.47 1.81
N THR A 110 5.32 -2.59 2.39
CA THR A 110 4.52 -3.62 1.71
C THR A 110 3.24 -3.04 1.12
N ILE A 111 2.46 -2.29 1.90
CA ILE A 111 1.18 -1.74 1.44
C ILE A 111 1.38 -0.68 0.36
N PHE A 112 2.35 0.24 0.53
CA PHE A 112 2.64 1.24 -0.49
C PHE A 112 3.14 0.62 -1.80
N SER A 113 4.01 -0.38 -1.71
CA SER A 113 4.51 -1.11 -2.89
C SER A 113 3.39 -1.85 -3.59
N LEU A 114 2.50 -2.49 -2.84
CA LEU A 114 1.37 -3.23 -3.40
C LEU A 114 0.34 -2.29 -4.04
N ALA A 115 0.02 -1.17 -3.39
CA ALA A 115 -0.86 -0.14 -3.96
C ALA A 115 -0.29 0.41 -5.28
N THR A 116 1.02 0.66 -5.32
CA THR A 116 1.73 1.08 -6.54
C THR A 116 1.67 -0.01 -7.61
N ALA A 117 1.91 -1.27 -7.24
CA ALA A 117 1.85 -2.40 -8.16
C ALA A 117 0.48 -2.51 -8.84
N LEU A 118 -0.62 -2.32 -8.09
CA LEU A 118 -1.98 -2.42 -8.61
C LEU A 118 -2.32 -1.42 -9.72
N VAL A 119 -1.62 -0.30 -9.79
CA VAL A 119 -1.82 0.70 -10.86
C VAL A 119 -1.36 0.15 -12.22
N PHE A 120 -0.32 -0.69 -12.26
CA PHE A 120 0.26 -1.15 -13.51
C PHE A 120 -0.63 -2.07 -14.35
N PRO A 121 -1.37 -3.05 -13.81
CA PRO A 121 -2.36 -3.80 -14.58
C PRO A 121 -3.42 -2.91 -15.21
N LEU A 122 -3.87 -1.85 -14.50
CA LEU A 122 -4.83 -0.89 -15.03
C LEU A 122 -4.25 -0.12 -16.22
N ILE A 123 -3.00 0.32 -16.13
CA ILE A 123 -2.31 1.01 -17.20
C ILE A 123 -2.03 0.07 -18.36
N HIS A 124 -1.57 -1.16 -18.06
CA HIS A 124 -1.22 -2.17 -19.07
C HIS A 124 -2.43 -2.69 -19.86
N ALA A 125 -3.63 -2.60 -19.31
CA ALA A 125 -4.86 -2.95 -20.04
C ALA A 125 -5.08 -2.09 -21.29
N GLY A 126 -4.38 -0.96 -21.43
CA GLY A 126 -4.45 -0.04 -22.56
C GLY A 126 -5.79 0.69 -22.62
N ARG A 127 -6.88 -0.04 -22.76
CA ARG A 127 -8.26 0.45 -22.65
C ARG A 127 -8.87 -0.04 -21.36
N THR A 128 -8.82 0.80 -20.34
CA THR A 128 -9.12 0.46 -18.93
C THR A 128 -10.53 -0.12 -18.73
N TRP A 129 -11.53 0.29 -19.54
CA TRP A 129 -12.89 -0.27 -19.46
C TRP A 129 -12.96 -1.76 -19.80
N ARG A 130 -11.95 -2.32 -20.48
CA ARG A 130 -11.87 -3.76 -20.76
C ARG A 130 -11.48 -4.59 -19.55
N ILE A 131 -11.02 -3.96 -18.49
CA ILE A 131 -10.67 -4.64 -17.24
C ILE A 131 -11.87 -5.33 -16.59
N ILE A 132 -13.08 -4.81 -16.82
CA ILE A 132 -14.31 -5.45 -16.35
C ILE A 132 -14.42 -6.86 -16.94
N TYR A 133 -14.03 -7.05 -18.20
CA TYR A 133 -14.01 -8.36 -18.86
C TYR A 133 -12.89 -9.27 -18.36
N TRP A 134 -11.89 -8.70 -17.70
CA TRP A 134 -10.81 -9.44 -17.05
C TRP A 134 -11.18 -9.89 -15.64
N LEU A 135 -11.89 -9.05 -14.89
CA LEU A 135 -12.42 -9.38 -13.57
C LEU A 135 -13.63 -10.32 -13.64
N ILE A 136 -14.46 -10.15 -14.66
CA ILE A 136 -15.61 -11.01 -14.98
C ILE A 136 -15.32 -11.65 -16.34
N PRO A 137 -14.56 -12.73 -16.39
CA PRO A 137 -13.86 -13.19 -17.60
C PRO A 137 -14.76 -13.93 -18.57
N TYR A 138 -15.99 -13.52 -18.76
CA TYR A 138 -16.86 -14.03 -19.81
C TYR A 138 -17.89 -13.03 -20.23
N ASP A 139 -18.14 -13.01 -21.51
CA ASP A 139 -19.28 -12.31 -22.11
C ASP A 139 -20.25 -13.38 -22.60
N ALA A 140 -21.20 -13.73 -21.76
CA ALA A 140 -22.21 -14.75 -22.07
C ALA A 140 -23.02 -14.40 -23.33
N SER A 141 -23.19 -13.08 -23.61
CA SER A 141 -23.89 -12.59 -24.79
C SER A 141 -23.19 -12.94 -26.11
N ARG A 142 -21.86 -13.16 -26.05
CA ARG A 142 -21.02 -13.55 -27.20
C ARG A 142 -20.67 -15.04 -27.20
N GLY A 143 -21.22 -15.83 -26.27
CA GLY A 143 -20.87 -17.24 -26.13
C GLY A 143 -19.44 -17.50 -25.68
N ILE A 144 -18.80 -16.48 -25.08
CA ILE A 144 -17.44 -16.59 -24.56
C ILE A 144 -17.48 -17.04 -23.09
N TRP A 145 -16.92 -18.20 -22.83
CA TRP A 145 -16.81 -18.77 -21.48
C TRP A 145 -15.46 -18.48 -20.85
N PRO A 146 -15.39 -18.29 -19.51
CA PRO A 146 -14.14 -18.04 -18.84
C PRO A 146 -13.20 -19.25 -18.96
N ASN A 147 -12.00 -19.00 -19.41
CA ASN A 147 -10.94 -20.00 -19.32
C ASN A 147 -10.32 -20.00 -17.93
N ILE A 148 -10.94 -20.71 -16.99
CA ILE A 148 -10.49 -20.83 -15.58
C ILE A 148 -9.09 -21.47 -15.46
N ARG A 149 -8.58 -22.09 -16.51
CA ARG A 149 -7.22 -22.66 -16.54
C ARG A 149 -6.17 -21.63 -17.00
N SER A 150 -6.60 -20.45 -17.44
CA SER A 150 -5.69 -19.39 -17.85
C SER A 150 -5.03 -18.74 -16.62
N PRO A 151 -3.70 -18.58 -16.59
CA PRO A 151 -3.02 -17.80 -15.57
C PRO A 151 -3.61 -16.38 -15.43
N LEU A 152 -4.00 -15.77 -16.54
CA LEU A 152 -4.60 -14.43 -16.56
C LEU A 152 -5.92 -14.36 -15.78
N PHE A 153 -6.67 -15.46 -15.66
CA PHE A 153 -7.86 -15.54 -14.81
C PHE A 153 -7.51 -15.56 -13.32
N MET A 154 -6.40 -16.21 -12.96
CA MET A 154 -5.96 -16.32 -11.58
C MET A 154 -5.30 -15.05 -11.04
N ASP A 155 -4.73 -14.21 -11.91
CA ASP A 155 -4.03 -12.99 -11.51
C ASP A 155 -4.90 -12.01 -10.70
N PRO A 156 -6.14 -11.64 -11.11
CA PRO A 156 -7.00 -10.78 -10.31
C PRO A 156 -7.33 -11.36 -8.94
N ILE A 157 -7.53 -12.68 -8.87
CA ILE A 157 -7.83 -13.38 -7.62
C ILE A 157 -6.63 -13.32 -6.69
N ALA A 158 -5.45 -13.65 -7.20
CA ALA A 158 -4.20 -13.63 -6.43
C ALA A 158 -3.89 -12.21 -5.92
N ILE A 159 -3.98 -11.21 -6.79
CA ILE A 159 -3.73 -9.80 -6.44
C ILE A 159 -4.73 -9.32 -5.38
N SER A 160 -6.02 -9.59 -5.56
CA SER A 160 -7.08 -9.18 -4.62
C SER A 160 -6.91 -9.85 -3.26
N THR A 161 -6.61 -11.14 -3.24
CA THR A 161 -6.38 -11.91 -2.00
C THR A 161 -5.15 -11.38 -1.26
N TYR A 162 -4.06 -11.14 -2.00
CA TYR A 162 -2.83 -10.62 -1.41
C TYR A 162 -3.00 -9.20 -0.87
N LEU A 163 -3.68 -8.32 -1.61
CA LEU A 163 -3.99 -6.96 -1.15
C LEU A 163 -4.84 -6.97 0.12
N THR A 164 -5.92 -7.76 0.12
CA THR A 164 -6.82 -7.85 1.27
C THR A 164 -6.10 -8.39 2.49
N GLY A 165 -5.38 -9.50 2.34
CA GLY A 165 -4.62 -10.12 3.43
C GLY A 165 -3.54 -9.19 3.99
N SER A 166 -2.77 -8.52 3.13
CA SER A 166 -1.72 -7.58 3.55
C SER A 166 -2.29 -6.34 4.24
N THR A 167 -3.42 -5.83 3.77
CA THR A 167 -4.11 -4.68 4.39
C THR A 167 -4.65 -5.04 5.77
N LEU A 168 -5.30 -6.19 5.91
CA LEU A 168 -5.78 -6.69 7.20
C LEU A 168 -4.62 -6.91 8.18
N PHE A 169 -3.52 -7.49 7.71
CA PHE A 169 -2.34 -7.71 8.52
C PHE A 169 -1.75 -6.40 9.05
N LEU A 170 -1.59 -5.39 8.19
CA LEU A 170 -1.15 -4.06 8.61
C LEU A 170 -2.15 -3.41 9.56
N PHE A 171 -3.44 -3.49 9.26
CA PHE A 171 -4.50 -2.91 10.10
C PHE A 171 -4.42 -3.45 11.54
N VAL A 172 -4.42 -4.77 11.71
CA VAL A 172 -4.28 -5.41 13.03
C VAL A 172 -3.00 -4.97 13.73
N ALA A 173 -1.90 -4.87 12.98
CA ALA A 173 -0.62 -4.43 13.53
C ALA A 173 -0.62 -2.96 14.00
N LEU A 174 -1.44 -2.09 13.39
CA LEU A 174 -1.54 -0.66 13.73
C LEU A 174 -2.50 -0.36 14.90
N LEU A 175 -3.36 -1.28 15.28
CA LEU A 175 -4.37 -1.05 16.34
C LEU A 175 -3.79 -0.52 17.66
N PRO A 176 -2.67 -1.06 18.19
CA PRO A 176 -2.05 -0.52 19.40
C PRO A 176 -1.56 0.93 19.23
N ASP A 177 -1.03 1.27 18.05
CA ASP A 177 -0.52 2.60 17.76
C ASP A 177 -1.67 3.61 17.64
N LEU A 178 -2.78 3.22 17.04
CA LEU A 178 -4.01 4.00 16.95
C LEU A 178 -4.60 4.29 18.33
N ALA A 179 -4.52 3.34 19.27
CA ALA A 179 -4.95 3.54 20.65
C ALA A 179 -4.13 4.64 21.35
N VAL A 180 -2.82 4.62 21.20
CA VAL A 180 -1.91 5.64 21.76
C VAL A 180 -2.19 7.02 21.13
N LEU A 181 -2.39 7.07 19.81
CA LEU A 181 -2.71 8.32 19.11
C LEU A 181 -4.05 8.90 19.56
N ARG A 182 -5.07 8.06 19.73
CA ARG A 182 -6.37 8.48 20.25
C ARG A 182 -6.26 9.19 21.61
N ASP A 183 -5.52 8.58 22.53
CA ASP A 183 -5.42 9.09 23.90
C ASP A 183 -4.64 10.43 23.99
N ARG A 184 -3.92 10.79 22.91
CA ARG A 184 -3.10 12.00 22.83
C ARG A 184 -3.63 13.07 21.86
N THR A 185 -4.71 12.80 21.14
CA THR A 185 -5.32 13.74 20.20
C THR A 185 -6.66 14.26 20.70
N THR A 186 -7.04 15.46 20.28
CA THR A 186 -8.33 16.09 20.61
C THR A 186 -9.11 16.42 19.34
N GLY A 187 -10.44 16.50 19.45
CA GLY A 187 -11.32 16.89 18.36
C GLY A 187 -11.63 15.77 17.36
N PHE A 188 -11.76 16.10 16.07
CA PHE A 188 -12.18 15.17 15.02
C PHE A 188 -11.28 13.93 14.90
N ARG A 189 -9.98 14.09 15.13
CA ARG A 189 -9.01 12.97 15.07
C ARG A 189 -9.28 11.93 16.16
N THR A 190 -9.63 12.37 17.36
CA THR A 190 -9.99 11.45 18.47
C THR A 190 -11.20 10.60 18.12
N VAL A 191 -12.22 11.20 17.52
CA VAL A 191 -13.44 10.48 17.07
C VAL A 191 -13.10 9.43 16.03
N SER A 192 -12.28 9.78 15.04
CA SER A 192 -11.84 8.84 14.00
C SER A 192 -11.11 7.62 14.56
N TYR A 193 -10.17 7.84 15.49
CA TYR A 193 -9.40 6.75 16.12
C TYR A 193 -10.26 5.88 17.06
N THR A 194 -11.28 6.46 17.69
CA THR A 194 -12.22 5.73 18.54
C THR A 194 -13.08 4.77 17.71
N HIS A 195 -13.59 5.21 16.56
CA HIS A 195 -14.37 4.36 15.66
C HIS A 195 -13.58 3.16 15.13
N LEU A 196 -12.30 3.36 14.80
CA LEU A 196 -11.43 2.27 14.36
C LEU A 196 -11.22 1.20 15.42
N ARG A 197 -11.23 1.57 16.72
CA ARG A 197 -11.07 0.62 17.84
C ARG A 197 -12.38 -0.04 18.26
N ALA A 198 -13.53 0.60 18.09
CA ALA A 198 -14.83 0.06 18.52
C ALA A 198 -15.16 -1.31 17.89
N HIS A 199 -14.52 -1.65 16.76
CA HIS A 199 -14.63 -2.96 16.16
C HIS A 199 -13.87 -4.08 16.89
N GLU A 200 -12.95 -3.77 17.81
CA GLU A 200 -12.20 -4.77 18.58
C GLU A 200 -12.96 -5.28 19.83
N THR A 201 -13.80 -4.45 20.42
CA THR A 201 -14.49 -4.78 21.67
C THR A 201 -15.81 -5.52 21.45
N ALA A 202 -16.18 -5.79 20.20
CA ALA A 202 -17.41 -6.48 19.84
C ALA A 202 -17.22 -8.00 19.65
N THR A 203 -16.03 -8.53 19.89
CA THR A 203 -15.70 -9.97 19.93
C THR A 203 -15.23 -10.38 21.31
#